data_942368347c2d06da17c9b6aaa486974e
#
_entry.id   942368347c2d06da17c9b6aaa486974e
#
_cell.length_a   1.000
_cell.length_b   1.000
_cell.length_c   1.000
_cell.angle_alpha   90.00
_cell.angle_beta   90.00
_cell.angle_gamma   90.00
#
_symmetry.space_group_name_H-M   'P 1'
#
loop_
_entity.id
_entity.type
_entity.pdbx_description
1 polymer ?
#
loop_
_entity_poly.entity_id
_entity_poly.type
_entity_poly.pdbx_seq_one_letter_code
_entity_poly.pdbx_strand_id
1 'polypeptide(L)'
;AQELLEEQPIDDDHDAFLVDTGGRLGTLLVTVERGEQNPEGELRGYFVTFSLWDPQKTDRPIQVMESEMEYGAFKHYDVVDANFDGYQDFGYMWFMGNQPTYWEYWIWNEKTGQFELEPELSGISDPFFDAEKEEIRGWARESGASEGVNTIHMWVDGEPVCMRRIEVYRKGAFDGTFVLTVQDRIDGELTEVFRMEYPEGSGGYFDERTKWGDLDYHGEAEGS
;
A
#
# COMPACT_ATOMS: atom_id res chain seq x y z
N ALA A 1 11.23 9.71 23.03
CA ALA A 1 10.87 9.88 21.61
C ALA A 1 10.09 11.18 21.41
N GLN A 2 9.00 11.39 22.16
CA GLN A 2 8.16 12.59 22.00
C GLN A 2 8.92 13.91 22.15
N GLU A 3 9.79 14.04 23.17
CA GLU A 3 10.61 15.24 23.36
C GLU A 3 11.56 15.48 22.19
N LEU A 4 12.15 14.43 21.62
CA LEU A 4 13.00 14.52 20.44
C LEU A 4 12.20 14.93 19.19
N LEU A 5 10.96 14.46 19.06
CA LEU A 5 10.10 14.85 17.95
C LEU A 5 9.81 16.35 17.97
N GLU A 6 9.55 16.92 19.16
CA GLU A 6 9.26 18.36 19.34
C GLU A 6 10.47 19.26 19.02
N GLU A 7 11.69 18.71 19.06
CA GLU A 7 12.93 19.42 18.73
C GLU A 7 13.28 19.36 17.24
N GLN A 8 12.59 18.53 16.45
CA GLN A 8 12.90 18.38 15.02
C GLN A 8 12.39 19.58 14.21
N PRO A 9 13.14 20.02 13.19
CA PRO A 9 12.63 20.98 12.24
C PRO A 9 11.47 20.36 11.45
N ILE A 10 10.38 21.09 11.33
CA ILE A 10 9.23 20.74 10.47
C ILE A 10 9.03 21.91 9.52
N ASP A 11 9.48 21.76 8.29
CA ASP A 11 9.42 22.78 7.23
C ASP A 11 9.19 22.14 5.86
N ASP A 12 9.44 22.84 4.77
CA ASP A 12 9.17 22.32 3.42
C ASP A 12 10.07 21.14 3.03
N ASP A 13 11.23 20.99 3.66
CA ASP A 13 12.23 19.97 3.34
C ASP A 13 12.43 18.95 4.48
N HIS A 14 11.85 19.18 5.66
CA HIS A 14 12.03 18.32 6.81
C HIS A 14 10.70 17.94 7.44
N ASP A 15 10.64 16.72 7.93
CA ASP A 15 9.53 16.18 8.69
C ASP A 15 10.02 15.11 9.68
N ALA A 16 9.14 14.69 10.59
CA ALA A 16 9.44 13.62 11.52
C ALA A 16 8.17 12.96 12.05
N PHE A 17 8.26 11.68 12.39
CA PHE A 17 7.17 10.94 13.01
C PHE A 17 7.70 9.85 13.94
N LEU A 18 6.82 9.28 14.76
CA LEU A 18 7.15 8.21 15.68
C LEU A 18 6.63 6.88 15.15
N VAL A 19 7.41 5.82 15.39
CA VAL A 19 7.03 4.44 15.09
C VAL A 19 7.23 3.60 16.35
N ASP A 20 6.21 2.90 16.79
CA ASP A 20 6.30 1.98 17.92
C ASP A 20 6.65 0.57 17.43
N THR A 21 7.92 0.26 17.48
CA THR A 21 8.44 -1.07 17.11
C THR A 21 8.27 -2.11 18.23
N GLY A 22 7.62 -1.72 19.33
CA GLY A 22 7.46 -2.62 20.48
C GLY A 22 8.77 -3.16 21.05
N GLY A 23 8.71 -4.32 21.69
CA GLY A 23 9.88 -5.10 22.08
C GLY A 23 10.95 -4.31 22.85
N ARG A 24 12.23 -4.54 22.50
CA ARG A 24 13.39 -4.00 23.19
C ARG A 24 13.64 -2.51 22.90
N LEU A 25 13.30 -2.04 21.72
CA LEU A 25 13.60 -0.66 21.29
C LEU A 25 12.43 0.30 21.55
N GLY A 26 11.18 -0.22 21.62
CA GLY A 26 9.99 0.59 21.86
C GLY A 26 9.73 1.62 20.76
N THR A 27 9.33 2.82 21.16
CA THR A 27 9.03 3.90 20.21
C THR A 27 10.31 4.57 19.72
N LEU A 28 10.53 4.55 18.42
CA LEU A 28 11.64 5.18 17.71
C LEU A 28 11.17 6.46 17.02
N LEU A 29 12.10 7.36 16.72
CA LEU A 29 11.87 8.55 15.93
C LEU A 29 12.40 8.32 14.52
N VAL A 30 11.60 8.63 13.52
CA VAL A 30 12.02 8.73 12.12
C VAL A 30 12.05 10.20 11.74
N THR A 31 13.22 10.71 11.33
CA THR A 31 13.34 12.02 10.70
C THR A 31 13.42 11.86 9.21
N VAL A 32 12.81 12.79 8.48
CA VAL A 32 12.73 12.76 7.02
C VAL A 32 13.32 14.02 6.46
N GLU A 33 14.25 13.89 5.53
CA GLU A 33 14.87 15.00 4.81
C GLU A 33 14.66 14.83 3.31
N ARG A 34 14.09 15.86 2.66
CA ARG A 34 13.98 15.93 1.21
C ARG A 34 15.29 16.50 0.66
N GLY A 35 15.98 15.71 -0.12
CA GLY A 35 17.22 16.08 -0.79
C GLY A 35 17.02 16.81 -2.11
N GLU A 36 18.04 16.74 -2.94
CA GLU A 36 18.02 17.37 -4.27
C GLU A 36 17.08 16.64 -5.24
N GLN A 37 16.61 17.38 -6.24
CA GLN A 37 15.83 16.79 -7.33
C GLN A 37 16.68 15.78 -8.10
N ASN A 38 16.13 14.60 -8.39
CA ASN A 38 16.75 13.63 -9.26
C ASN A 38 16.55 14.04 -10.73
N PRO A 39 17.59 14.53 -11.44
CA PRO A 39 17.46 14.98 -12.81
C PRO A 39 17.32 13.83 -13.82
N GLU A 40 17.69 12.62 -13.43
CA GLU A 40 17.68 11.41 -14.26
C GLU A 40 16.45 10.53 -13.98
N GLY A 41 15.67 10.82 -12.89
CA GLY A 41 14.49 10.09 -12.54
C GLY A 41 13.35 10.27 -13.55
N GLU A 42 12.66 9.19 -13.89
CA GLU A 42 11.53 9.22 -14.84
C GLU A 42 10.41 10.15 -14.40
N LEU A 43 10.26 10.40 -13.10
CA LEU A 43 9.16 11.14 -12.48
C LEU A 43 9.52 12.57 -12.02
N ARG A 44 10.73 13.07 -12.29
CA ARG A 44 11.24 14.32 -11.71
C ARG A 44 11.07 14.36 -10.17
N GLY A 45 11.42 13.26 -9.53
CA GLY A 45 11.34 13.08 -8.09
C GLY A 45 12.46 13.78 -7.34
N TYR A 46 12.36 13.70 -6.03
CA TYR A 46 13.41 14.12 -5.10
C TYR A 46 13.97 12.88 -4.40
N PHE A 47 15.25 12.91 -4.11
CA PHE A 47 15.79 11.97 -3.12
C PHE A 47 15.19 12.27 -1.75
N VAL A 48 14.93 11.24 -0.98
CA VAL A 48 14.44 11.36 0.40
C VAL A 48 15.27 10.45 1.29
N THR A 49 15.68 11.00 2.43
CA THR A 49 16.44 10.28 3.44
C THR A 49 15.58 10.12 4.70
N PHE A 50 15.38 8.89 5.13
CA PHE A 50 14.79 8.55 6.41
C PHE A 50 15.88 8.16 7.39
N SER A 51 15.97 8.83 8.52
CA SER A 51 16.93 8.48 9.58
C SER A 51 16.18 7.99 10.81
N LEU A 52 16.50 6.78 11.24
CA LEU A 52 15.90 6.13 12.41
C LEU A 52 16.75 6.39 13.66
N TRP A 53 16.12 6.87 14.71
CA TRP A 53 16.78 7.28 15.95
C TRP A 53 16.25 6.51 17.15
N ASP A 54 17.17 5.95 17.94
CA ASP A 54 16.88 5.46 19.28
C ASP A 54 16.91 6.68 20.24
N PRO A 55 15.80 7.03 20.90
CA PRO A 55 15.74 8.16 21.81
C PRO A 55 16.71 8.09 23.00
N GLN A 56 17.26 6.93 23.28
CA GLN A 56 18.26 6.70 24.32
C GLN A 56 19.70 6.86 23.81
N LYS A 57 19.89 6.98 22.48
CA LYS A 57 21.21 7.05 21.81
C LYS A 57 21.15 8.05 20.66
N THR A 58 21.23 9.32 20.97
CA THR A 58 21.02 10.43 20.02
C THR A 58 22.29 10.94 19.34
N ASP A 59 23.43 10.26 19.51
CA ASP A 59 24.71 10.65 18.92
C ASP A 59 24.78 10.36 17.41
N ARG A 60 24.01 9.40 16.95
CA ARG A 60 23.86 9.03 15.52
C ARG A 60 22.59 8.23 15.29
N PRO A 61 22.03 8.24 14.08
CA PRO A 61 20.93 7.36 13.73
C PRO A 61 21.37 5.89 13.79
N ILE A 62 20.46 5.00 14.14
CA ILE A 62 20.68 3.55 14.13
C ILE A 62 20.54 2.94 12.74
N GLN A 63 19.81 3.63 11.86
CA GLN A 63 19.66 3.28 10.45
C GLN A 63 19.43 4.55 9.63
N VAL A 64 19.94 4.54 8.40
CA VAL A 64 19.63 5.55 7.37
C VAL A 64 19.12 4.78 6.15
N MET A 65 17.97 5.21 5.63
CA MET A 65 17.31 4.65 4.47
C MET A 65 17.15 5.75 3.43
N GLU A 66 17.45 5.45 2.19
CA GLU A 66 17.34 6.38 1.07
C GLU A 66 16.32 5.87 0.07
N SER A 67 15.51 6.75 -0.47
CA SER A 67 14.57 6.45 -1.52
C SER A 67 14.32 7.66 -2.42
N GLU A 68 13.38 7.54 -3.33
CA GLU A 68 12.99 8.59 -4.25
C GLU A 68 11.46 8.79 -4.19
N MET A 69 11.00 10.04 -4.21
CA MET A 69 9.58 10.36 -4.25
C MET A 69 9.27 11.43 -5.29
N GLU A 70 8.08 11.36 -5.85
CA GLU A 70 7.58 12.38 -6.77
C GLU A 70 7.30 13.70 -6.06
N TYR A 71 7.42 14.80 -6.81
CA TYR A 71 7.03 16.12 -6.32
C TYR A 71 5.54 16.14 -5.94
N GLY A 72 5.24 16.51 -4.70
CA GLY A 72 3.88 16.54 -4.15
C GLY A 72 3.55 15.36 -3.23
N ALA A 73 4.33 14.28 -3.25
CA ALA A 73 4.15 13.16 -2.33
C ALA A 73 4.79 13.38 -0.94
N PHE A 74 5.65 14.38 -0.79
CA PHE A 74 6.33 14.68 0.47
C PHE A 74 5.34 14.94 1.63
N LYS A 75 5.61 14.39 2.81
CA LYS A 75 4.80 14.43 4.04
C LYS A 75 3.54 13.56 4.03
N HIS A 76 3.42 12.63 3.11
CA HIS A 76 2.40 11.59 3.17
C HIS A 76 3.02 10.30 3.68
N TYR A 77 2.90 10.08 4.99
CA TYR A 77 3.41 8.88 5.68
C TYR A 77 2.25 8.09 6.28
N ASP A 78 2.42 6.80 6.35
CA ASP A 78 1.54 5.86 7.03
C ASP A 78 2.34 5.10 8.08
N VAL A 79 1.79 4.94 9.28
CA VAL A 79 2.39 4.15 10.36
C VAL A 79 1.38 3.07 10.72
N VAL A 80 1.66 1.86 10.32
CA VAL A 80 0.73 0.74 10.37
C VAL A 80 1.49 -0.56 10.63
N ASP A 81 0.83 -1.58 11.16
CA ASP A 81 1.32 -2.96 11.17
C ASP A 81 0.97 -3.58 9.82
N ALA A 82 1.90 -3.45 8.85
CA ALA A 82 1.64 -3.82 7.47
C ALA A 82 1.75 -5.33 7.21
N ASN A 83 2.47 -6.04 8.07
CA ASN A 83 2.67 -7.49 7.97
C ASN A 83 1.90 -8.29 9.05
N PHE A 84 1.13 -7.60 9.91
CA PHE A 84 0.30 -8.15 10.98
C PHE A 84 1.10 -8.93 12.04
N ASP A 85 2.35 -8.52 12.30
CA ASP A 85 3.22 -9.17 13.28
C ASP A 85 3.17 -8.50 14.68
N GLY A 86 2.41 -7.44 14.82
CA GLY A 86 2.19 -6.70 16.06
C GLY A 86 3.17 -5.55 16.29
N TYR A 87 4.09 -5.29 15.36
CA TYR A 87 4.97 -4.13 15.36
C TYR A 87 4.48 -3.10 14.34
N GLN A 88 4.79 -1.83 14.60
CA GLN A 88 4.50 -0.81 13.59
C GLN A 88 5.62 -0.77 12.55
N ASP A 89 5.18 -0.72 11.33
CA ASP A 89 5.93 -0.42 10.13
C ASP A 89 5.67 1.01 9.70
N PHE A 90 6.34 1.50 8.68
CA PHE A 90 5.96 2.76 8.06
C PHE A 90 6.00 2.69 6.55
N GLY A 91 5.06 3.43 5.95
CA GLY A 91 5.01 3.67 4.52
C GLY A 91 5.15 5.14 4.20
N TYR A 92 5.59 5.45 3.01
CA TYR A 92 5.49 6.78 2.45
C TYR A 92 4.98 6.72 1.01
N MET A 93 4.20 7.73 0.64
CA MET A 93 3.71 7.88 -0.71
C MET A 93 4.85 8.34 -1.61
N TRP A 94 5.27 7.51 -2.55
CA TRP A 94 6.31 7.89 -3.50
C TRP A 94 5.75 8.45 -4.82
N PHE A 95 4.50 8.10 -5.16
CA PHE A 95 3.81 8.60 -6.35
C PHE A 95 2.38 9.02 -6.02
N MET A 96 2.00 10.23 -6.43
CA MET A 96 0.66 10.77 -6.28
C MET A 96 0.02 11.01 -7.65
N GLY A 97 -0.76 10.05 -8.13
CA GLY A 97 -1.63 10.21 -9.29
C GLY A 97 -3.01 10.74 -8.92
N ASN A 98 -3.87 10.87 -9.93
CA ASN A 98 -5.30 11.14 -9.72
C ASN A 98 -6.08 9.82 -9.49
N GLN A 99 -5.60 9.00 -8.53
CA GLN A 99 -5.90 7.59 -8.34
C GLN A 99 -5.37 6.71 -9.51
N PRO A 100 -4.46 5.83 -9.27
CA PRO A 100 -3.97 5.40 -7.95
C PRO A 100 -2.90 6.30 -7.34
N THR A 101 -2.67 6.15 -6.01
CA THR A 101 -1.43 6.51 -5.32
C THR A 101 -0.61 5.25 -5.09
N TYR A 102 0.71 5.39 -5.04
CA TYR A 102 1.60 4.28 -4.75
C TYR A 102 2.48 4.59 -3.55
N TRP A 103 2.71 3.56 -2.73
CA TRP A 103 3.42 3.65 -1.48
C TRP A 103 4.57 2.67 -1.44
N GLU A 104 5.67 3.03 -0.78
CA GLU A 104 6.70 2.10 -0.35
C GLU A 104 6.57 1.88 1.14
N TYR A 105 6.69 0.61 1.57
CA TYR A 105 6.62 0.22 2.97
C TYR A 105 7.93 -0.38 3.42
N TRP A 106 8.36 0.08 4.59
CA TRP A 106 9.52 -0.40 5.31
C TRP A 106 9.03 -1.21 6.51
N ILE A 107 9.31 -2.51 6.50
CA ILE A 107 8.83 -3.48 7.48
C ILE A 107 9.86 -3.64 8.59
N TRP A 108 9.40 -3.56 9.84
CA TRP A 108 10.26 -3.73 11.00
C TRP A 108 10.69 -5.18 11.16
N ASN A 109 12.00 -5.42 11.25
CA ASN A 109 12.56 -6.72 11.57
C ASN A 109 13.14 -6.71 12.99
N GLU A 110 12.42 -7.30 13.94
CA GLU A 110 12.84 -7.33 15.36
C GLU A 110 14.19 -8.05 15.57
N LYS A 111 14.52 -9.03 14.73
CA LYS A 111 15.77 -9.79 14.85
C LYS A 111 16.98 -8.95 14.51
N THR A 112 16.88 -8.11 13.49
CA THR A 112 17.95 -7.21 13.06
C THR A 112 17.90 -5.87 13.78
N GLY A 113 16.72 -5.44 14.24
CA GLY A 113 16.46 -4.13 14.79
C GLY A 113 16.52 -3.04 13.71
N GLN A 114 16.09 -3.35 12.52
CA GLN A 114 16.11 -2.48 11.35
C GLN A 114 14.82 -2.60 10.55
N PHE A 115 14.51 -1.56 9.79
CA PHE A 115 13.48 -1.60 8.75
C PHE A 115 14.05 -2.16 7.46
N GLU A 116 13.27 -2.99 6.79
CA GLU A 116 13.59 -3.59 5.51
C GLU A 116 12.51 -3.20 4.50
N LEU A 117 12.91 -2.73 3.30
CA LEU A 117 11.98 -2.36 2.25
C LEU A 117 11.26 -3.61 1.73
N GLU A 118 9.92 -3.56 1.65
CA GLU A 118 9.10 -4.62 1.06
C GLU A 118 8.63 -4.20 -0.34
N PRO A 119 9.32 -4.62 -1.40
CA PRO A 119 9.04 -4.13 -2.75
C PRO A 119 7.70 -4.60 -3.32
N GLU A 120 7.17 -5.74 -2.88
CA GLU A 120 5.89 -6.26 -3.39
C GLU A 120 4.71 -5.39 -2.94
N LEU A 121 4.81 -4.73 -1.77
CA LEU A 121 3.81 -3.76 -1.32
C LEU A 121 3.74 -2.53 -2.23
N SER A 122 4.85 -2.15 -2.86
CA SER A 122 4.92 -0.99 -3.78
C SER A 122 4.06 -1.18 -5.04
N GLY A 123 3.72 -2.42 -5.37
CA GLY A 123 2.82 -2.77 -6.47
C GLY A 123 1.34 -2.65 -6.13
N ILE A 124 0.99 -2.46 -4.86
CA ILE A 124 -0.40 -2.35 -4.39
C ILE A 124 -0.78 -0.87 -4.37
N SER A 125 -1.76 -0.48 -5.18
CA SER A 125 -2.23 0.90 -5.22
C SER A 125 -3.25 1.17 -4.11
N ASP A 126 -3.16 2.35 -3.50
CA ASP A 126 -4.01 2.79 -2.38
C ASP A 126 -4.21 1.69 -1.32
N PRO A 127 -3.14 1.11 -0.75
CA PRO A 127 -3.23 -0.04 0.14
C PRO A 127 -3.99 0.32 1.43
N PHE A 128 -4.87 -0.58 1.85
CA PHE A 128 -5.57 -0.54 3.13
C PHE A 128 -5.32 -1.86 3.88
N PHE A 129 -4.84 -1.77 5.11
CA PHE A 129 -4.49 -2.91 5.95
C PHE A 129 -5.66 -3.23 6.90
N ASP A 130 -6.30 -4.37 6.70
CA ASP A 130 -7.38 -4.87 7.54
C ASP A 130 -6.81 -5.84 8.58
N ALA A 131 -6.55 -5.32 9.78
CA ALA A 131 -5.95 -6.11 10.86
C ALA A 131 -6.88 -7.22 11.43
N GLU A 132 -8.21 -7.12 11.23
CA GLU A 132 -9.13 -8.17 11.69
C GLU A 132 -9.07 -9.39 10.77
N LYS A 133 -8.87 -9.17 9.47
CA LYS A 133 -8.82 -10.23 8.46
C LYS A 133 -7.38 -10.59 8.05
N GLU A 134 -6.40 -9.82 8.50
CA GLU A 134 -5.01 -9.91 8.04
C GLU A 134 -4.90 -9.82 6.50
N GLU A 135 -5.71 -8.91 5.92
CA GLU A 135 -5.78 -8.65 4.49
C GLU A 135 -5.23 -7.29 4.12
N ILE A 136 -4.54 -7.22 2.98
CA ILE A 136 -4.13 -5.96 2.36
C ILE A 136 -5.00 -5.75 1.13
N ARG A 137 -5.73 -4.63 1.09
CA ARG A 137 -6.66 -4.33 0.00
C ARG A 137 -6.11 -3.21 -0.85
N GLY A 138 -6.02 -3.43 -2.14
CA GLY A 138 -5.60 -2.45 -3.12
C GLY A 138 -6.75 -1.95 -3.99
N TRP A 139 -6.65 -0.70 -4.43
CA TRP A 139 -7.58 -0.11 -5.38
C TRP A 139 -6.85 0.72 -6.42
N ALA A 140 -7.06 0.43 -7.68
CA ALA A 140 -6.62 1.26 -8.80
C ALA A 140 -7.82 1.62 -9.68
N ARG A 141 -7.99 2.92 -9.91
CA ARG A 141 -8.94 3.41 -10.92
C ARG A 141 -8.26 3.40 -12.29
N GLU A 142 -9.00 2.99 -13.31
CA GLU A 142 -8.53 3.07 -14.69
C GLU A 142 -9.10 4.32 -15.40
N SER A 143 -9.65 4.17 -16.59
CA SER A 143 -10.01 5.28 -17.47
C SER A 143 -11.33 5.99 -17.11
N GLY A 144 -12.17 5.41 -16.26
CA GLY A 144 -13.50 5.93 -15.92
C GLY A 144 -13.86 5.83 -14.45
N ALA A 145 -14.95 6.48 -14.03
CA ALA A 145 -15.42 6.43 -12.65
C ALA A 145 -15.86 5.02 -12.21
N SER A 146 -16.17 4.16 -13.18
CA SER A 146 -16.70 2.81 -12.96
C SER A 146 -15.69 1.71 -13.29
N GLU A 147 -14.55 2.05 -13.87
CA GLU A 147 -13.51 1.13 -14.29
C GLU A 147 -12.39 1.10 -13.27
N GLY A 148 -11.89 -0.06 -12.94
CA GLY A 148 -10.78 -0.20 -12.01
C GLY A 148 -10.58 -1.61 -11.50
N VAL A 149 -9.57 -1.77 -10.69
CA VAL A 149 -9.11 -3.04 -10.14
C VAL A 149 -9.10 -2.96 -8.62
N ASN A 150 -9.76 -3.91 -7.97
CA ASN A 150 -9.58 -4.19 -6.55
C ASN A 150 -8.72 -5.44 -6.41
N THR A 151 -7.80 -5.43 -5.47
CA THR A 151 -6.99 -6.59 -5.12
C THR A 151 -7.09 -6.88 -3.63
N ILE A 152 -7.00 -8.15 -3.27
CA ILE A 152 -6.90 -8.61 -1.89
C ILE A 152 -5.65 -9.47 -1.80
N HIS A 153 -4.74 -9.07 -0.92
CA HIS A 153 -3.49 -9.78 -0.67
C HIS A 153 -3.47 -10.30 0.75
N MET A 154 -2.75 -11.37 0.98
CA MET A 154 -2.41 -11.91 2.30
C MET A 154 -0.92 -12.20 2.35
N TRP A 155 -0.34 -12.15 3.54
CA TRP A 155 1.02 -12.61 3.75
C TRP A 155 1.11 -14.12 3.70
N VAL A 156 1.93 -14.63 2.78
CA VAL A 156 2.18 -16.07 2.60
C VAL A 156 3.70 -16.27 2.54
N ASP A 157 4.22 -17.07 3.44
CA ASP A 157 5.67 -17.36 3.52
C ASP A 157 6.57 -16.11 3.59
N GLY A 158 6.05 -15.02 4.16
CA GLY A 158 6.78 -13.76 4.37
C GLY A 158 6.71 -12.77 3.20
N GLU A 159 5.85 -13.00 2.22
CA GLU A 159 5.60 -12.10 1.08
C GLU A 159 4.10 -11.78 0.94
N PRO A 160 3.70 -10.56 0.53
CA PRO A 160 2.31 -10.20 0.25
C PRO A 160 1.88 -10.80 -1.09
N VAL A 161 0.99 -11.77 -1.05
CA VAL A 161 0.52 -12.54 -2.22
C VAL A 161 -0.90 -12.15 -2.57
N CYS A 162 -1.15 -11.76 -3.84
CA CYS A 162 -2.50 -11.48 -4.32
C CYS A 162 -3.35 -12.75 -4.32
N MET A 163 -4.39 -12.79 -3.48
CA MET A 163 -5.33 -13.90 -3.36
C MET A 163 -6.53 -13.75 -4.28
N ARG A 164 -6.99 -12.52 -4.49
CA ARG A 164 -8.12 -12.20 -5.36
C ARG A 164 -7.89 -10.89 -6.11
N ARG A 165 -8.25 -10.87 -7.39
CA ARG A 165 -8.31 -9.70 -8.25
C ARG A 165 -9.73 -9.55 -8.81
N ILE A 166 -10.32 -8.38 -8.60
CA ILE A 166 -11.66 -8.02 -9.09
C ILE A 166 -11.47 -6.84 -10.04
N GLU A 167 -11.83 -7.01 -11.29
CA GLU A 167 -11.63 -6.00 -12.32
C GLU A 167 -12.95 -5.64 -12.99
N VAL A 168 -13.20 -4.34 -13.16
CA VAL A 168 -14.31 -3.81 -13.93
C VAL A 168 -13.73 -2.99 -15.07
N TYR A 169 -14.05 -3.35 -16.28
CA TYR A 169 -13.62 -2.64 -17.48
C TYR A 169 -14.72 -2.54 -18.53
N ARG A 170 -14.58 -1.61 -19.45
CA ARG A 170 -15.50 -1.44 -20.58
C ARG A 170 -15.16 -2.45 -21.67
N LYS A 171 -16.16 -3.23 -22.15
CA LYS A 171 -15.98 -4.27 -23.16
C LYS A 171 -15.48 -3.73 -24.51
N GLY A 172 -15.87 -2.51 -24.84
CA GLY A 172 -15.42 -1.81 -26.04
C GLY A 172 -15.71 -0.32 -25.93
N ALA A 173 -15.03 0.50 -26.71
CA ALA A 173 -15.07 1.95 -26.60
C ALA A 173 -16.48 2.56 -26.68
N PHE A 174 -17.44 1.87 -27.33
CA PHE A 174 -18.76 2.41 -27.62
C PHE A 174 -19.91 1.40 -27.44
N ASP A 175 -19.69 0.24 -26.83
CA ASP A 175 -20.71 -0.80 -26.77
C ASP A 175 -21.66 -0.65 -25.56
N GLY A 176 -21.34 0.26 -24.62
CA GLY A 176 -22.17 0.52 -23.46
C GLY A 176 -22.25 -0.64 -22.46
N THR A 177 -21.31 -1.58 -22.52
CA THR A 177 -21.27 -2.76 -21.67
C THR A 177 -20.03 -2.75 -20.78
N PHE A 178 -20.21 -2.97 -19.48
CA PHE A 178 -19.15 -3.25 -18.55
C PHE A 178 -19.00 -4.74 -18.31
N VAL A 179 -17.77 -5.16 -18.11
CA VAL A 179 -17.43 -6.55 -17.74
C VAL A 179 -16.85 -6.51 -16.33
N LEU A 180 -17.40 -7.31 -15.45
CA LEU A 180 -16.82 -7.64 -14.15
C LEU A 180 -16.17 -9.01 -14.25
N THR A 181 -14.91 -9.11 -13.89
CA THR A 181 -14.21 -10.39 -13.75
C THR A 181 -13.67 -10.53 -12.34
N VAL A 182 -13.64 -11.76 -11.85
CA VAL A 182 -12.99 -12.13 -10.59
C VAL A 182 -12.02 -13.26 -10.86
N GLN A 183 -10.82 -13.09 -10.37
CA GLN A 183 -9.77 -14.10 -10.41
C GLN A 183 -9.37 -14.44 -8.98
N ASP A 184 -9.35 -15.72 -8.63
CA ASP A 184 -8.85 -16.23 -7.36
C ASP A 184 -7.53 -16.98 -7.59
N ARG A 185 -6.69 -16.98 -6.55
CA ARG A 185 -5.46 -17.77 -6.56
C ARG A 185 -5.78 -19.23 -6.32
N ILE A 186 -5.59 -20.05 -7.34
CA ILE A 186 -5.79 -21.50 -7.34
C ILE A 186 -4.50 -22.15 -7.82
N ASP A 187 -3.95 -23.07 -7.05
CA ASP A 187 -2.70 -23.78 -7.36
C ASP A 187 -1.52 -22.83 -7.70
N GLY A 188 -1.48 -21.65 -7.06
CA GLY A 188 -0.43 -20.65 -7.22
C GLY A 188 -0.63 -19.65 -8.36
N GLU A 189 -1.71 -19.75 -9.14
CA GLU A 189 -2.02 -18.86 -10.26
C GLU A 189 -3.36 -18.16 -10.08
N LEU A 190 -3.48 -16.89 -10.55
CA LEU A 190 -4.76 -16.18 -10.61
C LEU A 190 -5.60 -16.75 -11.75
N THR A 191 -6.70 -17.40 -11.38
CA THR A 191 -7.63 -18.09 -12.31
C THR A 191 -8.98 -17.39 -12.29
N GLU A 192 -9.56 -17.10 -13.45
CA GLU A 192 -10.91 -16.52 -13.56
C GLU A 192 -11.95 -17.50 -13.01
N VAL A 193 -12.66 -17.07 -11.95
CA VAL A 193 -13.72 -17.85 -11.28
C VAL A 193 -15.11 -17.25 -11.52
N PHE A 194 -15.17 -16.00 -11.96
CA PHE A 194 -16.43 -15.33 -12.25
C PHE A 194 -16.25 -14.31 -13.37
N ARG A 195 -17.28 -14.21 -14.24
CA ARG A 195 -17.40 -13.18 -15.27
C ARG A 195 -18.86 -12.83 -15.50
N MET A 196 -19.16 -11.54 -15.54
CA MET A 196 -20.50 -11.05 -15.88
C MET A 196 -20.45 -9.76 -16.69
N GLU A 197 -21.40 -9.61 -17.60
CA GLU A 197 -21.57 -8.39 -18.40
C GLU A 197 -22.77 -7.60 -17.91
N TYR A 198 -22.61 -6.29 -17.81
CA TYR A 198 -23.63 -5.35 -17.33
C TYR A 198 -23.83 -4.22 -18.34
N PRO A 199 -25.08 -3.81 -18.64
CA PRO A 199 -25.33 -2.57 -19.36
C PRO A 199 -24.80 -1.36 -18.57
N GLU A 200 -24.26 -0.38 -19.28
CA GLU A 200 -23.87 0.89 -18.68
C GLU A 200 -25.03 1.51 -17.91
N GLY A 201 -24.79 1.97 -16.68
CA GLY A 201 -25.80 2.56 -15.80
C GLY A 201 -26.69 1.57 -15.04
N SER A 202 -26.54 0.25 -15.23
CA SER A 202 -27.36 -0.74 -14.50
C SER A 202 -27.08 -0.80 -13.01
N GLY A 203 -25.88 -0.39 -12.57
CA GLY A 203 -25.46 -0.41 -11.15
C GLY A 203 -25.19 -1.83 -10.58
N GLY A 204 -25.68 -2.88 -11.23
CA GLY A 204 -25.60 -4.25 -10.70
C GLY A 204 -24.21 -4.79 -10.44
N TYR A 205 -23.20 -4.28 -11.15
CA TYR A 205 -21.81 -4.65 -10.90
C TYR A 205 -21.28 -4.17 -9.54
N PHE A 206 -21.84 -3.12 -8.96
CA PHE A 206 -21.45 -2.65 -7.63
C PHE A 206 -21.80 -3.65 -6.54
N ASP A 207 -22.99 -4.24 -6.62
CA ASP A 207 -23.45 -5.22 -5.64
C ASP A 207 -22.59 -6.51 -5.74
N GLU A 208 -22.37 -6.98 -6.95
CA GLU A 208 -21.51 -8.14 -7.18
C GLU A 208 -20.05 -7.88 -6.75
N ARG A 209 -19.46 -6.75 -7.14
CA ARG A 209 -18.12 -6.37 -6.70
C ARG A 209 -18.00 -6.33 -5.17
N THR A 210 -19.04 -5.85 -4.49
CA THR A 210 -19.07 -5.78 -3.01
C THR A 210 -19.08 -7.17 -2.40
N LYS A 211 -19.87 -8.11 -2.92
CA LYS A 211 -19.90 -9.51 -2.47
C LYS A 211 -18.52 -10.16 -2.65
N TRP A 212 -17.93 -10.03 -3.83
CA TRP A 212 -16.62 -10.57 -4.14
C TRP A 212 -15.46 -9.88 -3.37
N GLY A 213 -15.72 -8.74 -2.77
CA GLY A 213 -14.79 -8.08 -1.83
C GLY A 213 -14.58 -8.85 -0.52
N ASP A 214 -15.30 -9.94 -0.28
CA ASP A 214 -15.08 -10.88 0.81
C ASP A 214 -14.46 -12.17 0.28
N LEU A 215 -13.29 -12.58 0.79
CA LEU A 215 -12.59 -13.78 0.34
C LEU A 215 -13.39 -15.08 0.60
N ASP A 216 -14.26 -15.06 1.61
CA ASP A 216 -15.13 -16.20 1.92
C ASP A 216 -16.31 -16.38 0.93
N TYR A 217 -16.58 -15.35 0.12
CA TYR A 217 -17.61 -15.43 -0.92
C TYR A 217 -17.07 -16.11 -2.19
N HIS A 218 -17.68 -17.20 -2.61
CA HIS A 218 -17.30 -17.99 -3.80
C HIS A 218 -18.37 -18.04 -4.90
N GLY A 219 -19.31 -17.07 -4.87
CA GLY A 219 -20.45 -17.05 -5.76
C GLY A 219 -21.62 -17.90 -5.23
N GLU A 220 -22.82 -17.58 -5.68
CA GLU A 220 -23.98 -18.46 -5.44
C GLU A 220 -23.82 -19.69 -6.35
N ALA A 221 -23.83 -20.89 -5.76
CA ALA A 221 -23.90 -22.10 -6.55
C ALA A 221 -25.14 -21.99 -7.44
N GLU A 222 -24.96 -21.96 -8.78
CA GLU A 222 -26.09 -21.99 -9.70
C GLU A 222 -26.99 -23.16 -9.26
N GLY A 223 -28.23 -22.81 -8.88
CA GLY A 223 -29.15 -23.71 -8.24
C GLY A 223 -29.37 -24.98 -9.04
N SER A 224 -29.18 -26.07 -8.35
CA SER A 224 -29.60 -27.42 -8.78
C SER A 224 -31.10 -27.49 -9.04
#